data_0b9433d5306dd6ff7573054bb35d00ff
#
_entry.id   0b9433d5306dd6ff7573054bb35d00ff
#
_cell.length_a   1.000
_cell.length_b   1.000
_cell.length_c   1.000
_cell.angle_alpha   90.00
_cell.angle_beta   90.00
_cell.angle_gamma   90.00
#
_symmetry.space_group_name_H-M   'P 1'
#
loop_
_entity.id
_entity.type
_entity.pdbx_description
1 polymer ?
#
loop_
_entity_poly.entity_id
_entity_poly.type
_entity_poly.pdbx_seq_one_letter_code
_entity_poly.pdbx_strand_id
1 'polypeptide(L)'
;LVHSRGFLVNTFFCQIVQCRFHLRRLVTAMGGNPETVYGLSHLGDYEATLFSPFSRNRLYGEYFAKRKPFDMMAEGLSTVRSLMVLSREYKVELPISETIYSILYEDLDIPDGLDNLFIRPLKHEFKG
;
A
#
# COMPACT_ATOMS: atom_id res chain seq x y z
N LEU A 1 -1.33 -22.28 15.15
CA LEU A 1 -1.53 -22.14 13.68
C LEU A 1 -2.83 -21.39 13.30
N VAL A 2 -3.92 -21.56 14.07
CA VAL A 2 -5.20 -20.86 13.83
C VAL A 2 -5.13 -19.37 14.24
N HIS A 3 -4.41 -19.05 15.31
CA HIS A 3 -4.21 -17.67 15.77
C HIS A 3 -3.41 -16.82 14.77
N SER A 4 -2.43 -17.40 14.09
CA SER A 4 -1.63 -16.69 13.09
C SER A 4 -2.41 -16.34 11.81
N ARG A 5 -3.38 -17.18 11.42
CA ARG A 5 -4.24 -16.91 10.26
C ARG A 5 -5.24 -15.78 10.53
N GLY A 6 -5.84 -15.72 11.70
CA GLY A 6 -6.75 -14.64 12.08
C GLY A 6 -6.05 -13.29 12.19
N PHE A 7 -4.84 -13.27 12.72
CA PHE A 7 -4.01 -12.07 12.79
C PHE A 7 -3.62 -11.56 11.39
N LEU A 8 -3.22 -12.45 10.49
CA LEU A 8 -2.89 -12.10 9.11
C LEU A 8 -4.10 -11.53 8.35
N VAL A 9 -5.28 -12.12 8.50
CA VAL A 9 -6.50 -11.62 7.84
C VAL A 9 -6.90 -10.24 8.37
N ASN A 10 -6.85 -10.01 9.67
CA ASN A 10 -7.13 -8.69 10.27
C ASN A 10 -6.12 -7.63 9.83
N THR A 11 -4.85 -7.97 9.81
CA THR A 11 -3.78 -7.08 9.33
C THR A 11 -3.99 -6.71 7.88
N PHE A 12 -4.34 -7.66 7.04
CA PHE A 12 -4.66 -7.45 5.62
C PHE A 12 -5.86 -6.53 5.42
N PHE A 13 -6.92 -6.73 6.21
CA PHE A 13 -8.14 -5.89 6.15
C PHE A 13 -7.83 -4.44 6.56
N CYS A 14 -7.07 -4.24 7.61
CA CYS A 14 -6.63 -2.91 8.04
C CYS A 14 -5.80 -2.20 6.97
N GLN A 15 -4.90 -2.90 6.29
CA GLN A 15 -4.10 -2.32 5.21
C GLN A 15 -4.93 -1.91 4.00
N ILE A 16 -5.92 -2.72 3.60
CA ILE A 16 -6.85 -2.37 2.51
C ILE A 16 -7.63 -1.10 2.85
N VAL A 17 -8.15 -1.00 4.05
CA VAL A 17 -8.90 0.18 4.52
C VAL A 17 -8.00 1.41 4.56
N GLN A 18 -6.80 1.31 5.12
CA GLN A 18 -5.86 2.44 5.20
C GLN A 18 -5.38 2.90 3.83
N CYS A 19 -5.14 2.00 2.89
CA CYS A 19 -4.73 2.35 1.54
C CYS A 19 -5.78 3.24 0.83
N ARG A 20 -7.07 2.96 1.03
CA ARG A 20 -8.17 3.78 0.49
C ARG A 20 -8.16 5.21 1.02
N PHE A 21 -7.93 5.40 2.31
CA PHE A 21 -7.87 6.75 2.90
C PHE A 21 -6.68 7.55 2.40
N HIS A 22 -5.54 6.90 2.19
CA HIS A 22 -4.36 7.55 1.62
C HIS A 22 -4.64 8.03 0.19
N LEU A 23 -5.20 7.16 -0.63
CA LEU A 23 -5.51 7.50 -2.02
C LEU A 23 -6.61 8.56 -2.12
N ARG A 24 -7.65 8.48 -1.27
CA ARG A 24 -8.70 9.50 -1.20
C ARG A 24 -8.13 10.89 -0.92
N ARG A 25 -7.22 11.00 0.06
CA ARG A 25 -6.55 12.27 0.37
C ARG A 25 -5.73 12.80 -0.80
N LEU A 26 -4.98 11.92 -1.46
CA LEU A 26 -4.19 12.30 -2.62
C LEU A 26 -5.08 12.76 -3.77
N VAL A 27 -6.11 12.00 -4.14
CA VAL A 27 -7.08 12.37 -5.19
C VAL A 27 -7.73 13.71 -4.89
N THR A 28 -8.13 13.96 -3.64
CA THR A 28 -8.71 15.25 -3.22
C THR A 28 -7.70 16.39 -3.37
N ALA A 29 -6.48 16.20 -2.94
CA ALA A 29 -5.41 17.20 -3.05
C ALA A 29 -5.08 17.55 -4.50
N MET A 30 -5.19 16.58 -5.40
CA MET A 30 -5.01 16.75 -6.85
C MET A 30 -6.23 17.37 -7.55
N GLY A 31 -7.30 17.69 -6.83
CA GLY A 31 -8.53 18.25 -7.38
C GLY A 31 -9.47 17.23 -8.02
N GLY A 32 -9.24 15.94 -7.81
CA GLY A 32 -10.10 14.87 -8.29
C GLY A 32 -11.29 14.61 -7.37
N ASN A 33 -12.25 13.81 -7.85
CA ASN A 33 -13.40 13.40 -7.04
C ASN A 33 -13.01 12.23 -6.12
N PRO A 34 -13.04 12.40 -4.79
CA PRO A 34 -12.65 11.36 -3.83
C PRO A 34 -13.54 10.11 -3.88
N GLU A 35 -14.77 10.21 -4.36
CA GLU A 35 -15.69 9.07 -4.48
C GLU A 35 -15.24 8.04 -5.50
N THR A 36 -14.44 8.43 -6.49
CA THR A 36 -13.88 7.50 -7.48
C THR A 36 -13.02 6.41 -6.87
N VAL A 37 -12.44 6.66 -5.70
CA VAL A 37 -11.61 5.68 -4.96
C VAL A 37 -12.43 4.48 -4.50
N TYR A 38 -13.73 4.67 -4.27
CA TYR A 38 -14.62 3.60 -3.81
C TYR A 38 -15.33 2.86 -4.95
N GLY A 39 -15.14 3.32 -6.18
CA GLY A 39 -15.75 2.74 -7.37
C GLY A 39 -14.97 1.57 -7.98
N LEU A 40 -15.52 1.04 -9.08
CA LEU A 40 -14.94 -0.07 -9.83
C LEU A 40 -13.54 0.25 -10.40
N SER A 41 -13.29 1.51 -10.68
CA SER A 41 -12.01 1.97 -11.24
C SER A 41 -10.82 1.85 -10.28
N HIS A 42 -11.06 1.71 -8.98
CA HIS A 42 -9.99 1.50 -8.01
C HIS A 42 -10.28 0.33 -7.07
N LEU A 43 -11.32 0.42 -6.24
CA LEU A 43 -11.57 -0.60 -5.23
C LEU A 43 -11.86 -1.97 -5.84
N GLY A 44 -12.69 -2.00 -6.88
CA GLY A 44 -13.04 -3.26 -7.57
C GLY A 44 -11.83 -3.90 -8.24
N ASP A 45 -11.02 -3.11 -8.94
CA ASP A 45 -9.79 -3.58 -9.58
C ASP A 45 -8.74 -4.02 -8.53
N TYR A 46 -8.59 -3.26 -7.46
CA TYR A 46 -7.67 -3.58 -6.38
C TYR A 46 -8.01 -4.89 -5.68
N GLU A 47 -9.28 -5.11 -5.33
CA GLU A 47 -9.73 -6.34 -4.68
C GLU A 47 -9.55 -7.56 -5.58
N ALA A 48 -9.90 -7.45 -6.86
CA ALA A 48 -9.71 -8.52 -7.84
C ALA A 48 -8.23 -8.90 -8.00
N THR A 49 -7.33 -7.91 -7.99
CA THR A 49 -5.90 -8.13 -8.20
C THR A 49 -5.19 -8.62 -6.94
N LEU A 50 -5.59 -8.14 -5.76
CA LEU A 50 -4.95 -8.43 -4.48
C LEU A 50 -4.95 -9.94 -4.16
N PHE A 51 -6.06 -10.60 -4.44
CA PHE A 51 -6.24 -12.04 -4.18
C PHE A 51 -5.87 -12.92 -5.37
N SER A 52 -5.52 -12.34 -6.50
CA SER A 52 -5.15 -13.09 -7.69
C SER A 52 -3.80 -13.79 -7.51
N PRO A 53 -3.70 -15.10 -7.77
CA PRO A 53 -2.43 -15.81 -7.79
C PRO A 53 -1.51 -15.34 -8.93
N PHE A 54 -2.05 -14.64 -9.92
CA PHE A 54 -1.32 -14.13 -11.08
C PHE A 54 -0.85 -12.68 -10.91
N SER A 55 -1.13 -12.02 -9.79
CA SER A 55 -0.67 -10.66 -9.52
C SER A 55 0.87 -10.62 -9.46
N ARG A 56 1.48 -9.94 -10.42
CA ARG A 56 2.94 -9.78 -10.48
C ARG A 56 3.48 -8.99 -9.30
N ASN A 57 2.74 -8.00 -8.82
CA ASN A 57 3.12 -7.21 -7.64
C ASN A 57 3.14 -8.08 -6.37
N ARG A 58 2.15 -8.96 -6.20
CA ARG A 58 2.12 -9.92 -5.10
C ARG A 58 3.28 -10.90 -5.17
N LEU A 59 3.51 -11.48 -6.34
CA LEU A 59 4.62 -12.41 -6.57
C LEU A 59 5.97 -11.72 -6.32
N TYR A 60 6.13 -10.49 -6.80
CA TYR A 60 7.34 -9.71 -6.52
C TYR A 60 7.57 -9.56 -5.02
N GLY A 61 6.54 -9.18 -4.25
CA GLY A 61 6.65 -9.06 -2.79
C GLY A 61 7.07 -10.36 -2.10
N GLU A 62 6.52 -11.51 -2.54
CA GLU A 62 6.91 -12.82 -2.02
C GLU A 62 8.39 -13.16 -2.32
N TYR A 63 8.83 -12.91 -3.56
CA TYR A 63 10.21 -13.17 -3.98
C TYR A 63 11.18 -12.24 -3.26
N PHE A 64 10.83 -10.97 -3.13
CA PHE A 64 11.62 -9.97 -2.41
C PHE A 64 11.80 -10.37 -0.93
N ALA A 65 10.72 -10.72 -0.24
CA ALA A 65 10.78 -11.16 1.16
C ALA A 65 11.61 -12.45 1.35
N LYS A 66 11.62 -13.33 0.36
CA LYS A 66 12.42 -14.56 0.35
C LYS A 66 13.84 -14.36 -0.19
N ARG A 67 14.22 -13.12 -0.53
CA ARG A 67 15.50 -12.76 -1.15
C ARG A 67 15.80 -13.59 -2.41
N LYS A 68 14.76 -13.83 -3.22
CA LYS A 68 14.85 -14.56 -4.49
C LYS A 68 14.83 -13.58 -5.66
N PRO A 69 15.56 -13.86 -6.76
CA PRO A 69 15.49 -13.06 -7.96
C PRO A 69 14.09 -13.13 -8.59
N PHE A 70 13.64 -12.02 -9.20
CA PHE A 70 12.36 -11.91 -9.86
C PHE A 70 12.56 -11.31 -11.25
N ASP A 71 12.30 -12.12 -12.28
CA ASP A 71 12.64 -11.80 -13.67
C ASP A 71 11.50 -11.14 -14.45
N MET A 72 10.34 -10.94 -13.81
CA MET A 72 9.18 -10.31 -14.43
C MET A 72 9.03 -8.85 -14.00
N MET A 73 8.43 -8.03 -14.87
CA MET A 73 8.12 -6.64 -14.51
C MET A 73 7.00 -6.59 -13.46
N ALA A 74 7.25 -5.87 -12.38
CA ALA A 74 6.25 -5.51 -11.37
C ALA A 74 5.99 -4.00 -11.44
N GLU A 75 4.83 -3.61 -11.93
CA GLU A 75 4.46 -2.20 -12.16
C GLU A 75 4.38 -1.39 -10.86
N GLY A 76 4.11 -2.05 -9.74
CA GLY A 76 4.09 -1.43 -8.42
C GLY A 76 5.38 -0.72 -8.03
N LEU A 77 6.53 -1.15 -8.57
CA LEU A 77 7.82 -0.52 -8.31
C LEU A 77 7.86 0.93 -8.83
N SER A 78 7.44 1.14 -10.07
CA SER A 78 7.35 2.48 -10.65
C SER A 78 6.24 3.31 -10.02
N THR A 79 5.12 2.68 -9.68
CA THR A 79 3.99 3.33 -9.01
C THR A 79 4.39 3.88 -7.64
N VAL A 80 5.11 3.13 -6.82
CA VAL A 80 5.59 3.60 -5.52
C VAL A 80 6.48 4.83 -5.66
N ARG A 81 7.39 4.84 -6.63
CA ARG A 81 8.24 6.02 -6.90
C ARG A 81 7.41 7.24 -7.30
N SER A 82 6.43 7.06 -8.18
CA SER A 82 5.54 8.14 -8.59
C SER A 82 4.70 8.67 -7.42
N LEU A 83 4.22 7.79 -6.54
CA LEU A 83 3.50 8.19 -5.34
C LEU A 83 4.35 9.04 -4.39
N MET A 84 5.66 8.78 -4.29
CA MET A 84 6.55 9.61 -3.48
C MET A 84 6.73 11.02 -4.06
N VAL A 85 6.76 11.14 -5.38
CA VAL A 85 6.79 12.46 -6.05
C VAL A 85 5.50 13.22 -5.77
N LEU A 86 4.34 12.59 -5.99
CA LEU A 86 3.02 13.20 -5.75
C LEU A 86 2.80 13.55 -4.27
N SER A 87 3.21 12.69 -3.35
CA SER A 87 3.16 12.95 -1.90
C SER A 87 3.86 14.25 -1.53
N ARG A 88 5.04 14.49 -2.08
CA ARG A 88 5.81 15.72 -1.84
C ARG A 88 5.18 16.94 -2.51
N GLU A 89 4.77 16.81 -3.75
CA GLU A 89 4.16 17.89 -4.54
C GLU A 89 2.86 18.39 -3.90
N TYR A 90 1.98 17.47 -3.54
CA TYR A 90 0.67 17.79 -2.95
C TYR A 90 0.66 17.84 -1.42
N LYS A 91 1.80 17.63 -0.76
CA LYS A 91 1.97 17.64 0.70
C LYS A 91 0.98 16.69 1.42
N VAL A 92 0.81 15.50 0.85
CA VAL A 92 -0.05 14.44 1.39
C VAL A 92 0.81 13.29 1.90
N GLU A 93 0.66 12.93 3.16
CA GLU A 93 1.34 11.77 3.74
C GLU A 93 0.72 10.47 3.22
N LEU A 94 1.55 9.57 2.71
CA LEU A 94 1.20 8.25 2.23
C LEU A 94 2.01 7.17 2.98
N PRO A 95 1.74 6.96 4.28
CA PRO A 95 2.64 6.17 5.15
C PRO A 95 2.92 4.76 4.65
N ILE A 96 1.93 4.05 4.08
CA ILE A 96 2.14 2.70 3.54
C ILE A 96 3.10 2.75 2.35
N SER A 97 2.87 3.68 1.42
CA SER A 97 3.71 3.83 0.24
C SER A 97 5.11 4.31 0.59
N GLU A 98 5.24 5.20 1.57
CA GLU A 98 6.53 5.66 2.12
C GLU A 98 7.32 4.49 2.72
N THR A 99 6.67 3.65 3.53
CA THR A 99 7.30 2.47 4.12
C THR A 99 7.75 1.47 3.05
N ILE A 100 6.90 1.20 2.06
CA ILE A 100 7.25 0.31 0.94
C ILE A 100 8.44 0.89 0.16
N TYR A 101 8.45 2.21 -0.08
CA TYR A 101 9.56 2.88 -0.74
C TYR A 101 10.86 2.72 0.04
N SER A 102 10.83 2.94 1.35
CA SER A 102 12.01 2.79 2.20
C SER A 102 12.53 1.35 2.26
N ILE A 103 11.63 0.36 2.27
CA ILE A 103 12.01 -1.07 2.19
C ILE A 103 12.66 -1.39 0.84
N LEU A 104 12.13 -0.86 -0.26
CA LEU A 104 12.60 -1.21 -1.61
C LEU A 104 13.87 -0.46 -2.04
N TYR A 105 14.06 0.78 -1.57
CA TYR A 105 15.07 1.69 -2.10
C TYR A 105 16.00 2.31 -1.05
N GLU A 106 15.69 2.18 0.23
CA GLU A 106 16.44 2.80 1.33
C GLU A 106 16.92 1.78 2.38
N ASP A 107 16.92 0.50 2.02
CA ASP A 107 17.40 -0.62 2.85
C ASP A 107 16.72 -0.75 4.23
N LEU A 108 15.48 -0.25 4.37
CA LEU A 108 14.70 -0.48 5.58
C LEU A 108 14.32 -1.96 5.67
N ASP A 109 14.58 -2.58 6.82
CA ASP A 109 14.22 -3.98 7.03
C ASP A 109 12.68 -4.16 7.10
N ILE A 110 12.17 -5.26 6.53
CA ILE A 110 10.72 -5.49 6.42
C ILE A 110 10.02 -5.50 7.77
N PRO A 111 10.47 -6.24 8.80
CA PRO A 111 9.90 -6.20 10.13
C PRO A 111 9.84 -4.79 10.73
N ASP A 112 10.93 -4.04 10.64
CA ASP A 112 11.01 -2.67 11.17
C ASP A 112 10.04 -1.74 10.46
N GLY A 113 9.90 -1.87 9.14
CA GLY A 113 8.93 -1.10 8.35
C GLY A 113 7.49 -1.40 8.75
N LEU A 114 7.15 -2.66 8.98
CA LEU A 114 5.82 -3.06 9.44
C LEU A 114 5.54 -2.56 10.86
N ASP A 115 6.49 -2.70 11.77
CA ASP A 115 6.35 -2.22 13.16
C ASP A 115 6.12 -0.71 13.18
N ASN A 116 6.84 0.06 12.38
CA ASN A 116 6.64 1.49 12.25
C ASN A 116 5.23 1.86 11.76
N LEU A 117 4.63 1.07 10.88
CA LEU A 117 3.24 1.29 10.43
C LEU A 117 2.23 1.03 11.54
N PHE A 118 2.44 0.00 12.38
CA PHE A 118 1.52 -0.37 13.46
C PHE A 118 1.58 0.57 14.67
N ILE A 119 2.73 1.17 14.94
CA ILE A 119 2.92 2.10 16.08
C ILE A 119 2.32 3.49 15.77
N ARG A 120 2.05 3.82 14.51
CA ARG A 120 1.52 5.13 14.13
C ARG A 120 0.14 5.38 14.76
N PRO A 121 -0.08 6.55 15.38
CA PRO A 121 -1.40 6.91 15.87
C PRO A 121 -2.40 6.99 14.70
N LEU A 122 -3.57 6.38 14.90
CA LEU A 122 -4.68 6.49 13.94
C LEU A 122 -5.08 7.96 13.81
N LYS A 123 -4.84 8.56 12.65
CA LYS A 123 -5.40 9.88 12.34
C LYS A 123 -6.92 9.75 12.16
N HIS A 124 -7.68 10.69 12.69
CA HIS A 124 -9.13 10.73 12.51
C HIS A 124 -9.49 10.77 11.01
N GLU A 125 -10.13 9.72 10.55
CA GLU A 125 -10.45 9.48 9.15
C GLU A 125 -11.52 10.41 8.57
N PHE A 126 -12.23 11.14 9.44
CA PHE A 126 -13.43 11.92 9.11
C PHE A 126 -13.35 13.43 9.47
N LYS A 127 -12.19 13.99 9.65
CA LYS A 127 -12.08 15.46 9.60
C LYS A 127 -11.95 15.85 8.13
N GLY A 128 -13.08 16.29 7.62
CA GLY A 128 -13.27 16.79 6.28
C GLY A 128 -12.35 17.91 5.87
#